data_724623e10da3f703c21670bd08ec5d08
#
_entry.id   724623e10da3f703c21670bd08ec5d08
#
_cell.length_a   1.000
_cell.length_b   1.000
_cell.length_c   1.000
_cell.angle_alpha   90.00
_cell.angle_beta   90.00
_cell.angle_gamma   90.00
#
_symmetry.space_group_name_H-M   'P 1'
#
loop_
_entity.id
_entity.type
_entity.pdbx_description
1 polymer ?
#
loop_
_entity_poly.entity_id
_entity_poly.type
_entity_poly.pdbx_seq_one_letter_code
_entity_poly.pdbx_strand_id
1 'polypeptide(L)'
;MPDINFCVRCGHALETREAFGKVRPVCPQCGRVHFIDPKVAVALVVERDHKLLLVRRANDPERGKWSMPAGFVDRGEDPAEAAAREGLEETGLTMRITQLMDVLGRGDDTEGADILIVYRAEVAAGQLTPGDDASEAGYFGPDELPALAFASTRKVIARWKEGDG
;
A
#
# COMPACT_ATOMS: atom_id res chain seq x y z
N MET A 1 10.97 12.34 7.68
CA MET A 1 10.24 13.10 6.64
C MET A 1 11.16 13.17 5.44
N PRO A 2 10.68 13.03 4.21
CA PRO A 2 11.52 13.33 3.06
C PRO A 2 11.90 14.82 3.14
N ASP A 3 13.18 15.10 3.24
CA ASP A 3 13.67 16.47 3.32
C ASP A 3 13.64 17.10 1.92
N ILE A 4 12.60 17.87 1.66
CA ILE A 4 12.55 18.72 0.47
C ILE A 4 13.43 19.94 0.75
N ASN A 5 14.60 19.98 0.13
CA ASN A 5 15.60 21.02 0.36
C ASN A 5 15.50 22.18 -0.64
N PHE A 6 14.93 21.96 -1.81
CA PHE A 6 14.85 22.94 -2.89
C PHE A 6 13.45 23.09 -3.44
N CYS A 7 13.11 24.31 -3.82
CA CYS A 7 11.83 24.65 -4.42
C CYS A 7 11.69 24.03 -5.82
N VAL A 8 10.69 23.18 -6.03
CA VAL A 8 10.42 22.54 -7.33
C VAL A 8 10.01 23.55 -8.42
N ARG A 9 9.68 24.81 -8.06
CA ARG A 9 9.29 25.85 -9.00
C ARG A 9 10.47 26.68 -9.50
N CYS A 10 11.41 27.04 -8.61
CA CYS A 10 12.47 28.00 -8.94
C CYS A 10 13.87 27.56 -8.51
N GLY A 11 14.04 26.35 -7.97
CA GLY A 11 15.31 25.77 -7.55
C GLY A 11 15.96 26.39 -6.33
N HIS A 12 15.32 27.39 -5.68
CA HIS A 12 15.89 28.06 -4.49
C HIS A 12 15.81 27.17 -3.27
N ALA A 13 16.76 27.26 -2.36
CA ALA A 13 16.74 26.53 -1.09
C ALA A 13 15.49 26.90 -0.27
N LEU A 14 14.90 25.91 0.35
CA LEU A 14 13.70 26.09 1.18
C LEU A 14 14.08 26.41 2.61
N GLU A 15 13.24 27.20 3.26
CA GLU A 15 13.27 27.47 4.68
C GLU A 15 12.04 26.84 5.36
N THR A 16 12.19 26.48 6.62
CA THR A 16 11.10 25.95 7.42
C THR A 16 10.39 27.12 8.13
N ARG A 17 9.10 27.31 7.84
CA ARG A 17 8.28 28.39 8.43
C ARG A 17 6.91 27.88 8.82
N GLU A 18 6.24 28.59 9.73
CA GLU A 18 4.83 28.37 9.98
C GLU A 18 3.99 28.82 8.79
N ALA A 19 3.18 27.91 8.24
CA ALA A 19 2.25 28.17 7.15
C ALA A 19 1.04 27.27 7.29
N PHE A 20 -0.17 27.84 7.22
CA PHE A 20 -1.44 27.13 7.38
C PHE A 20 -1.51 26.26 8.64
N GLY A 21 -1.11 26.84 9.79
CA GLY A 21 -1.18 26.21 11.11
C GLY A 21 -0.21 25.07 11.36
N LYS A 22 0.78 24.85 10.49
CA LYS A 22 1.85 23.85 10.65
C LYS A 22 3.19 24.39 10.14
N VAL A 23 4.26 23.84 10.67
CA VAL A 23 5.62 24.11 10.18
C VAL A 23 5.81 23.38 8.86
N ARG A 24 6.14 24.12 7.78
CA ARG A 24 6.28 23.61 6.41
C ARG A 24 7.48 24.19 5.69
N PRO A 25 8.02 23.51 4.67
CA PRO A 25 9.00 24.08 3.78
C PRO A 25 8.36 25.20 2.94
N VAL A 26 8.98 26.38 2.96
CA VAL A 26 8.54 27.58 2.22
C VAL A 26 9.70 28.13 1.43
N CYS A 27 9.46 28.48 0.17
CA CYS A 27 10.48 29.13 -0.65
C CYS A 27 10.56 30.61 -0.33
N PRO A 28 11.71 31.12 0.17
CA PRO A 28 11.86 32.55 0.47
C PRO A 28 11.85 33.42 -0.80
N GLN A 29 12.22 32.86 -1.95
CA GLN A 29 12.31 33.58 -3.22
C GLN A 29 10.96 33.75 -3.93
N CYS A 30 10.13 32.69 -4.02
CA CYS A 30 8.87 32.76 -4.76
C CYS A 30 7.62 32.59 -3.89
N GLY A 31 7.75 32.49 -2.58
CA GLY A 31 6.65 32.37 -1.62
C GLY A 31 5.92 31.04 -1.64
N ARG A 32 6.32 30.07 -2.49
CA ARG A 32 5.61 28.79 -2.57
C ARG A 32 5.76 27.99 -1.28
N VAL A 33 4.62 27.58 -0.72
CA VAL A 33 4.56 26.61 0.39
C VAL A 33 4.54 25.21 -0.21
N HIS A 34 5.39 24.34 0.30
CA HIS A 34 5.45 22.94 -0.11
C HIS A 34 4.67 22.08 0.90
N PHE A 35 3.66 21.41 0.42
CA PHE A 35 2.91 20.41 1.18
C PHE A 35 3.59 19.05 0.95
N ILE A 36 3.75 18.29 2.02
CA ILE A 36 4.20 16.90 1.94
C ILE A 36 2.93 16.07 1.96
N ASP A 37 2.60 15.52 0.80
CA ASP A 37 1.40 14.72 0.63
C ASP A 37 1.63 13.30 1.19
N PRO A 38 0.60 12.70 1.83
CA PRO A 38 0.72 11.33 2.32
C PRO A 38 0.86 10.36 1.16
N LYS A 39 1.71 9.34 1.32
CA LYS A 39 1.75 8.21 0.40
C LYS A 39 0.52 7.33 0.62
N VAL A 40 -0.21 7.08 -0.44
CA VAL A 40 -1.39 6.21 -0.44
C VAL A 40 -1.05 4.89 -1.11
N ALA A 41 -1.37 3.79 -0.45
CA ALA A 41 -1.29 2.46 -1.01
C ALA A 41 -2.64 1.76 -0.94
N VAL A 42 -2.78 0.73 -1.75
CA VAL A 42 -3.92 -0.19 -1.76
C VAL A 42 -3.46 -1.59 -1.39
N ALA A 43 -4.34 -2.39 -0.82
CA ALA A 43 -4.11 -3.81 -0.57
C ALA A 43 -5.37 -4.62 -0.87
N LEU A 44 -5.17 -5.87 -1.28
CA LEU A 44 -6.23 -6.77 -1.69
C LEU A 44 -6.41 -7.93 -0.70
N VAL A 45 -7.62 -8.11 -0.21
CA VAL A 45 -8.08 -9.33 0.44
C VAL A 45 -8.77 -10.19 -0.62
N VAL A 46 -8.09 -11.26 -1.02
CA VAL A 46 -8.58 -12.22 -2.01
C VAL A 46 -8.69 -13.58 -1.34
N GLU A 47 -9.92 -14.03 -1.14
CA GLU A 47 -10.20 -15.31 -0.49
C GLU A 47 -10.66 -16.36 -1.51
N ARG A 48 -10.16 -17.58 -1.35
CA ARG A 48 -10.58 -18.75 -2.09
C ARG A 48 -10.49 -19.98 -1.21
N ASP A 49 -11.58 -20.74 -1.07
CA ASP A 49 -11.65 -21.98 -0.28
C ASP A 49 -11.14 -21.80 1.16
N HIS A 50 -11.55 -20.72 1.84
CA HIS A 50 -11.10 -20.31 3.17
C HIS A 50 -9.57 -20.11 3.30
N LYS A 51 -8.92 -19.75 2.20
CA LYS A 51 -7.50 -19.36 2.15
C LYS A 51 -7.34 -17.97 1.57
N LEU A 52 -6.41 -17.20 2.12
CA LEU A 52 -6.05 -15.88 1.60
C LEU A 52 -4.88 -15.96 0.63
N LEU A 53 -4.99 -15.21 -0.46
CA LEU A 53 -3.89 -14.95 -1.37
C LEU A 53 -2.88 -14.01 -0.71
N LEU A 54 -1.66 -14.49 -0.59
CA LEU A 54 -0.52 -13.70 -0.12
C LEU A 54 0.61 -13.75 -1.15
N VAL A 55 1.44 -12.71 -1.14
CA VAL A 55 2.66 -12.58 -1.93
C VAL A 55 3.87 -12.44 -1.02
N ARG A 56 5.00 -13.03 -1.42
CA ARG A 56 6.27 -12.91 -0.72
C ARG A 56 7.06 -11.74 -1.29
N ARG A 57 7.37 -10.77 -0.45
CA ARG A 57 8.07 -9.55 -0.86
C ARG A 57 9.48 -9.84 -1.39
N ALA A 58 9.80 -9.32 -2.57
CA ALA A 58 11.13 -9.39 -3.17
C ALA A 58 12.04 -8.26 -2.70
N ASN A 59 11.48 -7.12 -2.26
CA ASN A 59 12.17 -5.88 -1.96
C ASN A 59 12.01 -5.44 -0.50
N ASP A 60 12.92 -4.59 -0.03
CA ASP A 60 12.80 -3.90 1.25
C ASP A 60 11.69 -2.80 1.19
N PRO A 61 11.07 -2.48 2.33
CA PRO A 61 11.22 -3.10 3.65
C PRO A 61 10.55 -4.48 3.73
N GLU A 62 10.90 -5.25 4.78
CA GLU A 62 10.29 -6.55 5.09
C GLU A 62 10.49 -7.64 4.01
N ARG A 63 11.58 -7.58 3.28
CA ARG A 63 11.95 -8.56 2.26
C ARG A 63 11.87 -10.00 2.77
N GLY A 64 11.29 -10.88 1.97
CA GLY A 64 11.15 -12.32 2.29
C GLY A 64 9.98 -12.66 3.19
N LYS A 65 9.28 -11.68 3.77
CA LYS A 65 8.02 -11.87 4.47
C LYS A 65 6.83 -11.76 3.53
N TRP A 66 5.66 -12.16 4.02
CA TRP A 66 4.45 -12.23 3.23
C TRP A 66 3.47 -11.11 3.56
N SER A 67 2.79 -10.62 2.55
CA SER A 67 1.75 -9.60 2.66
C SER A 67 0.57 -9.91 1.75
N MET A 68 -0.53 -9.21 1.94
CA MET A 68 -1.55 -9.12 0.90
C MET A 68 -0.94 -8.49 -0.35
N PRO A 69 -1.42 -8.81 -1.57
CA PRO A 69 -1.06 -8.05 -2.77
C PRO A 69 -1.34 -6.56 -2.55
N ALA A 70 -0.36 -5.70 -2.80
CA ALA A 70 -0.44 -4.30 -2.40
C ALA A 70 0.60 -3.43 -3.11
N GLY A 71 0.23 -2.21 -3.46
CA GLY A 71 1.16 -1.24 -4.02
C GLY A 71 0.67 0.20 -3.89
N PHE A 72 1.42 1.13 -4.44
CA PHE A 72 1.10 2.55 -4.35
C PHE A 72 0.07 2.97 -5.40
N VAL A 73 -0.77 3.91 -5.01
CA VAL A 73 -1.68 4.61 -5.94
C VAL A 73 -0.91 5.71 -6.63
N ASP A 74 -0.89 5.68 -7.95
CA ASP A 74 -0.27 6.71 -8.77
C ASP A 74 -1.11 8.00 -8.80
N ARG A 75 -0.44 9.12 -9.11
CA ARG A 75 -1.11 10.41 -9.18
C ARG A 75 -2.19 10.41 -10.27
N GLY A 76 -3.44 10.60 -9.84
CA GLY A 76 -4.60 10.64 -10.74
C GLY A 76 -5.21 9.29 -11.06
N GLU A 77 -4.68 8.23 -10.49
CA GLU A 77 -5.23 6.88 -10.58
C GLU A 77 -6.38 6.69 -9.58
N ASP A 78 -7.42 5.98 -9.99
CA ASP A 78 -8.49 5.54 -9.06
C ASP A 78 -7.95 4.44 -8.15
N PRO A 79 -8.16 4.51 -6.82
CA PRO A 79 -7.61 3.52 -5.90
C PRO A 79 -8.09 2.08 -6.16
N ALA A 80 -9.31 1.87 -6.66
CA ALA A 80 -9.78 0.53 -7.00
C ALA A 80 -9.13 0.01 -8.29
N GLU A 81 -8.84 0.89 -9.25
CA GLU A 81 -8.06 0.56 -10.45
C GLU A 81 -6.61 0.23 -10.08
N ALA A 82 -5.97 1.02 -9.20
CA ALA A 82 -4.65 0.73 -8.65
C ALA A 82 -4.61 -0.66 -7.99
N ALA A 83 -5.60 -0.98 -7.17
CA ALA A 83 -5.68 -2.28 -6.51
C ALA A 83 -5.77 -3.45 -7.52
N ALA A 84 -6.59 -3.30 -8.58
CA ALA A 84 -6.70 -4.32 -9.62
C ALA A 84 -5.40 -4.47 -10.42
N ARG A 85 -4.71 -3.37 -10.72
CA ARG A 85 -3.40 -3.34 -11.41
C ARG A 85 -2.34 -4.05 -10.58
N GLU A 86 -2.15 -3.67 -9.30
CA GLU A 86 -1.19 -4.31 -8.40
C GLU A 86 -1.47 -5.81 -8.23
N GLY A 87 -2.74 -6.18 -8.08
CA GLY A 87 -3.13 -7.59 -8.03
C GLY A 87 -2.68 -8.36 -9.26
N LEU A 88 -2.82 -7.78 -10.46
CA LEU A 88 -2.39 -8.40 -11.71
C LEU A 88 -0.85 -8.46 -11.81
N GLU A 89 -0.15 -7.37 -11.49
CA GLU A 89 1.31 -7.27 -11.57
C GLU A 89 2.01 -8.25 -10.62
N GLU A 90 1.57 -8.34 -9.38
CA GLU A 90 2.18 -9.20 -8.37
C GLU A 90 1.77 -10.67 -8.45
N THR A 91 0.60 -10.98 -9.03
CA THR A 91 0.04 -12.35 -8.97
C THR A 91 -0.31 -12.97 -10.32
N GLY A 92 -0.32 -12.22 -11.42
CA GLY A 92 -0.79 -12.68 -12.73
C GLY A 92 -2.31 -12.90 -12.81
N LEU A 93 -3.05 -12.52 -11.76
CA LEU A 93 -4.51 -12.73 -11.69
C LEU A 93 -5.25 -11.42 -11.98
N THR A 94 -6.20 -11.47 -12.90
CA THR A 94 -7.14 -10.37 -13.11
C THR A 94 -8.12 -10.31 -11.94
N MET A 95 -8.18 -9.17 -11.26
CA MET A 95 -9.00 -8.97 -10.09
C MET A 95 -10.24 -8.14 -10.40
N ARG A 96 -11.37 -8.50 -9.81
CA ARG A 96 -12.58 -7.68 -9.77
C ARG A 96 -12.78 -7.18 -8.35
N ILE A 97 -12.66 -5.89 -8.17
CA ILE A 97 -12.87 -5.25 -6.87
C ILE A 97 -14.37 -5.34 -6.52
N THR A 98 -14.69 -5.84 -5.34
CA THR A 98 -16.06 -6.07 -4.89
C THR A 98 -16.50 -5.15 -3.75
N GLN A 99 -15.57 -4.74 -2.88
CA GLN A 99 -15.91 -3.97 -1.69
C GLN A 99 -14.70 -3.19 -1.18
N LEU A 100 -14.93 -1.96 -0.71
CA LEU A 100 -14.01 -1.26 0.18
C LEU A 100 -14.18 -1.84 1.60
N MET A 101 -13.12 -2.42 2.15
CA MET A 101 -13.17 -3.04 3.49
C MET A 101 -12.74 -2.10 4.60
N ASP A 102 -11.63 -1.39 4.42
CA ASP A 102 -11.08 -0.51 5.47
C ASP A 102 -10.17 0.57 4.87
N VAL A 103 -9.94 1.63 5.64
CA VAL A 103 -8.93 2.65 5.39
C VAL A 103 -8.10 2.79 6.66
N LEU A 104 -6.84 2.41 6.58
CA LEU A 104 -5.91 2.36 7.70
C LEU A 104 -4.88 3.48 7.59
N GLY A 105 -4.64 4.19 8.68
CA GLY A 105 -3.45 5.03 8.81
C GLY A 105 -2.21 4.16 9.03
N ARG A 106 -1.02 4.76 8.95
CA ARG A 106 0.28 4.08 9.09
C ARG A 106 0.39 3.21 10.36
N GLY A 107 -0.21 3.63 11.49
CA GLY A 107 -0.16 2.89 12.75
C GLY A 107 1.27 2.72 13.25
N ASP A 108 1.63 1.48 13.59
CA ASP A 108 2.96 1.11 14.10
C ASP A 108 3.97 0.78 13.00
N ASP A 109 3.56 0.83 11.73
CA ASP A 109 4.48 0.62 10.61
C ASP A 109 5.41 1.84 10.47
N THR A 110 6.71 1.62 10.55
CA THR A 110 7.73 2.69 10.48
C THR A 110 8.02 3.11 9.04
N GLU A 111 7.77 2.23 8.09
CA GLU A 111 8.00 2.42 6.66
C GLU A 111 6.75 2.02 5.85
N GLY A 112 6.67 2.50 4.61
CA GLY A 112 5.56 2.20 3.70
C GLY A 112 4.62 3.38 3.48
N ALA A 113 3.33 3.09 3.30
CA ALA A 113 2.30 4.08 3.04
C ALA A 113 1.84 4.80 4.31
N ASP A 114 1.42 6.05 4.18
CA ASP A 114 0.77 6.81 5.25
C ASP A 114 -0.72 6.43 5.38
N ILE A 115 -1.32 6.04 4.26
CA ILE A 115 -2.71 5.60 4.17
C ILE A 115 -2.74 4.30 3.37
N LEU A 116 -3.37 3.26 3.91
CA LEU A 116 -3.62 2.00 3.23
C LEU A 116 -5.13 1.81 3.04
N ILE A 117 -5.56 1.69 1.80
CA ILE A 117 -6.94 1.39 1.43
C ILE A 117 -7.04 -0.10 1.15
N VAL A 118 -7.89 -0.80 1.88
CA VAL A 118 -8.03 -2.26 1.78
C VAL A 118 -9.31 -2.59 1.03
N TYR A 119 -9.17 -3.34 -0.05
CA TYR A 119 -10.28 -3.81 -0.87
C TYR A 119 -10.44 -5.33 -0.78
N ARG A 120 -11.68 -5.80 -0.83
CA ARG A 120 -11.99 -7.17 -1.17
C ARG A 120 -12.03 -7.31 -2.69
N ALA A 121 -11.46 -8.39 -3.20
CA ALA A 121 -11.50 -8.70 -4.61
C ALA A 121 -11.73 -10.19 -4.86
N GLU A 122 -12.25 -10.49 -6.04
CA GLU A 122 -12.42 -11.84 -6.57
C GLU A 122 -11.55 -12.02 -7.82
N VAL A 123 -11.04 -13.22 -8.00
CA VAL A 123 -10.30 -13.58 -9.20
C VAL A 123 -11.29 -13.77 -10.37
N ALA A 124 -11.16 -12.95 -11.39
CA ALA A 124 -11.97 -13.03 -12.61
C ALA A 124 -11.34 -13.93 -13.68
N ALA A 125 -9.99 -13.91 -13.79
CA ALA A 125 -9.22 -14.67 -14.77
C ALA A 125 -7.74 -14.74 -14.38
N GLY A 126 -6.96 -15.47 -15.17
CA GLY A 126 -5.50 -15.54 -15.04
C GLY A 126 -5.01 -16.83 -14.37
N GLN A 127 -3.71 -16.97 -14.32
CA GLN A 127 -3.02 -18.06 -13.63
C GLN A 127 -2.09 -17.45 -12.59
N LEU A 128 -2.11 -18.00 -11.36
CA LEU A 128 -1.28 -17.53 -10.28
C LEU A 128 0.21 -17.67 -10.65
N THR A 129 0.85 -16.54 -10.87
CA THR A 129 2.26 -16.42 -11.24
C THR A 129 2.81 -15.18 -10.56
N PRO A 130 3.77 -15.35 -9.63
CA PRO A 130 4.37 -14.17 -8.98
C PRO A 130 5.10 -13.31 -10.02
N GLY A 131 4.99 -12.00 -9.86
CA GLY A 131 5.61 -11.02 -10.74
C GLY A 131 5.93 -9.73 -10.01
N ASP A 132 6.59 -8.80 -10.69
CA ASP A 132 7.02 -7.50 -10.17
C ASP A 132 7.74 -7.62 -8.82
N ASP A 133 7.21 -7.03 -7.78
CA ASP A 133 7.77 -7.00 -6.42
C ASP A 133 7.50 -8.29 -5.60
N ALA A 134 6.86 -9.30 -6.17
CA ALA A 134 6.57 -10.57 -5.55
C ALA A 134 7.52 -11.70 -6.04
N SER A 135 8.26 -12.31 -5.11
CA SER A 135 9.09 -13.50 -5.43
C SER A 135 8.32 -14.81 -5.41
N GLU A 136 7.22 -14.87 -4.68
CA GLU A 136 6.32 -16.02 -4.57
C GLU A 136 4.90 -15.53 -4.34
N ALA A 137 3.90 -16.34 -4.73
CA ALA A 137 2.50 -16.10 -4.44
C ALA A 137 1.80 -17.41 -4.10
N GLY A 138 0.85 -17.38 -3.15
CA GLY A 138 0.14 -18.58 -2.72
C GLY A 138 -1.07 -18.29 -1.86
N TYR A 139 -1.91 -19.32 -1.70
CA TYR A 139 -3.08 -19.28 -0.84
C TYR A 139 -2.79 -19.99 0.48
N PHE A 140 -3.07 -19.31 1.61
CA PHE A 140 -2.77 -19.79 2.95
C PHE A 140 -4.04 -19.82 3.81
N GLY A 141 -4.26 -20.94 4.48
CA GLY A 141 -5.33 -21.09 5.47
C GLY A 141 -5.01 -20.35 6.78
N PRO A 142 -6.00 -20.18 7.65
CA PRO A 142 -5.83 -19.43 8.90
C PRO A 142 -4.76 -20.00 9.85
N ASP A 143 -4.52 -21.31 9.78
CA ASP A 143 -3.55 -22.00 10.63
C ASP A 143 -2.19 -22.25 9.92
N GLU A 144 -2.08 -21.89 8.63
CA GLU A 144 -0.89 -22.12 7.80
C GLU A 144 -0.21 -20.80 7.40
N LEU A 145 -0.51 -19.70 8.09
CA LEU A 145 0.01 -18.38 7.74
C LEU A 145 1.52 -18.30 7.89
N PRO A 146 2.24 -17.82 6.87
CA PRO A 146 3.69 -17.62 6.95
C PRO A 146 4.05 -16.39 7.80
N ALA A 147 5.34 -16.08 7.91
CA ALA A 147 5.80 -14.84 8.56
C ALA A 147 5.25 -13.61 7.80
N LEU A 148 4.36 -12.87 8.45
CA LEU A 148 3.70 -11.71 7.86
C LEU A 148 4.56 -10.44 7.99
N ALA A 149 4.58 -9.65 6.90
CA ALA A 149 5.12 -8.30 6.87
C ALA A 149 4.29 -7.35 7.76
N PHE A 150 4.29 -6.16 7.62
CA PHE A 150 3.56 -5.02 8.18
C PHE A 150 2.49 -5.29 9.27
N ALA A 151 2.34 -4.36 10.20
CA ALA A 151 1.30 -4.39 11.23
C ALA A 151 -0.11 -4.32 10.60
N SER A 152 -0.27 -3.54 9.54
CA SER A 152 -1.50 -3.44 8.76
C SER A 152 -1.94 -4.79 8.18
N THR A 153 -1.02 -5.57 7.60
CA THR A 153 -1.30 -6.93 7.10
C THR A 153 -1.79 -7.84 8.23
N ARG A 154 -1.07 -7.85 9.37
CA ARG A 154 -1.47 -8.65 10.53
C ARG A 154 -2.85 -8.28 11.06
N LYS A 155 -3.16 -6.98 11.12
CA LYS A 155 -4.46 -6.47 11.56
C LYS A 155 -5.61 -6.92 10.66
N VAL A 156 -5.46 -6.81 9.34
CA VAL A 156 -6.49 -7.23 8.39
C VAL A 156 -6.71 -8.73 8.43
N ILE A 157 -5.63 -9.52 8.47
CA ILE A 157 -5.70 -11.00 8.53
C ILE A 157 -6.32 -11.47 9.85
N ALA A 158 -6.04 -10.80 10.98
CA ALA A 158 -6.68 -11.13 12.26
C ALA A 158 -8.20 -11.00 12.18
N ARG A 159 -8.71 -9.90 11.62
CA ARG A 159 -10.16 -9.71 11.40
C ARG A 159 -10.77 -10.76 10.47
N TRP A 160 -10.06 -11.10 9.40
CA TRP A 160 -10.50 -12.17 8.50
C TRP A 160 -10.67 -13.51 9.25
N LYS A 161 -9.73 -13.86 10.12
CA LYS A 161 -9.81 -15.08 10.95
C LYS A 161 -11.00 -15.10 11.90
N GLU A 162 -11.42 -13.93 12.39
CA GLU A 162 -12.58 -13.77 13.30
C GLU A 162 -13.93 -13.80 12.56
N GLY A 163 -13.92 -13.84 11.23
CA GLY A 163 -15.13 -13.82 10.40
C GLY A 163 -15.75 -12.44 10.20
N ASP A 164 -15.06 -11.38 10.59
CA ASP A 164 -15.44 -9.97 10.41
C ASP A 164 -14.95 -9.41 9.05
N GLY A 165 -15.15 -10.19 8.02
CA GLY A 165 -14.70 -9.84 6.70
C GLY A 165 -15.82 -9.49 5.71
#